data_0a76909c7582bbaadb8f4571218e8d3a
#
_entry.id   0a76909c7582bbaadb8f4571218e8d3a
#
_cell.length_a   1.000
_cell.length_b   1.000
_cell.length_c   1.000
_cell.angle_alpha   90.00
_cell.angle_beta   90.00
_cell.angle_gamma   90.00
#
_symmetry.space_group_name_H-M   'P 1'
#
loop_
_entity.id
_entity.type
_entity.pdbx_description
1 polymer ?
#
loop_
_entity_poly.entity_id
_entity_poly.type
_entity_poly.pdbx_seq_one_letter_code
_entity_poly.pdbx_strand_id
1 'polypeptide(L)'
;RLEQIDERVEIIRGLKRKYGDSIEDILSHCEISKVKLEQLLKDDEQVEIVEIELEHLKKLVVDAGQDLTQYRKKAGKKLSTLIKKELIDLGFANGRFDICVSTIDNADSGKAELEDASCSGFDSVEFIFSSNPGEDLKPLRKIASGGEISRIMLALKRHLALVDKTPVLIFDEIDANIGGRMGRIIGEKMKLVAQSHQVVCITHLPQIASYAEQHFKIDKTVKNNKTFVAIDILSSKEQLEEIAEMIRGDEKTDVTRKQAKEMLDDANKFSKQIAII
;
A
#
# COMPACT_ATOMS: atom_id res chain seq x y z
N ARG A 1 63.84 -61.39 -16.22
CA ARG A 1 62.99 -61.31 -17.45
C ARG A 1 61.69 -62.11 -17.33
N LEU A 2 61.70 -63.33 -16.73
CA LEU A 2 60.49 -64.14 -16.48
C LEU A 2 59.63 -63.50 -15.40
N GLU A 3 60.20 -63.13 -14.25
CA GLU A 3 59.53 -62.45 -13.14
C GLU A 3 58.80 -61.12 -13.56
N GLN A 4 59.46 -60.32 -14.42
CA GLN A 4 58.93 -59.11 -14.97
C GLN A 4 57.68 -59.32 -15.89
N ILE A 5 57.67 -60.46 -16.59
CA ILE A 5 56.54 -60.86 -17.42
C ILE A 5 55.39 -61.31 -16.59
N ASP A 6 55.65 -62.14 -15.57
CA ASP A 6 54.64 -62.63 -14.65
C ASP A 6 53.98 -61.50 -13.87
N GLU A 7 54.76 -60.54 -13.37
CA GLU A 7 54.26 -59.35 -12.72
C GLU A 7 53.35 -58.50 -13.64
N ARG A 8 53.74 -58.35 -14.91
CA ARG A 8 52.94 -57.62 -15.91
C ARG A 8 51.60 -58.32 -16.23
N VAL A 9 51.62 -59.66 -16.31
CA VAL A 9 50.42 -60.48 -16.53
C VAL A 9 49.46 -60.39 -15.36
N GLU A 10 49.96 -60.40 -14.12
CA GLU A 10 49.14 -60.22 -12.90
C GLU A 10 48.50 -58.86 -12.85
N ILE A 11 49.20 -57.78 -13.21
CA ILE A 11 48.66 -56.43 -13.30
C ILE A 11 47.47 -56.38 -14.32
N ILE A 12 47.71 -56.96 -15.51
CA ILE A 12 46.69 -57.01 -16.57
C ILE A 12 45.46 -57.83 -16.14
N ARG A 13 45.66 -58.96 -15.47
CA ARG A 13 44.58 -59.76 -14.91
C ARG A 13 43.78 -58.99 -13.84
N GLY A 14 44.49 -58.23 -12.99
CA GLY A 14 43.88 -57.36 -11.96
C GLY A 14 43.02 -56.26 -12.59
N LEU A 15 43.50 -55.63 -13.68
CA LEU A 15 42.76 -54.60 -14.39
C LEU A 15 41.54 -55.18 -15.12
N LYS A 16 41.68 -56.35 -15.78
CA LYS A 16 40.55 -57.04 -16.40
C LYS A 16 39.42 -57.34 -15.38
N ARG A 17 39.75 -57.84 -14.22
CA ARG A 17 38.79 -58.16 -13.18
C ARG A 17 38.01 -56.96 -12.64
N LYS A 18 38.59 -55.75 -12.72
CA LYS A 18 37.98 -54.51 -12.23
C LYS A 18 37.23 -53.73 -13.30
N TYR A 19 37.74 -53.74 -14.55
CA TYR A 19 37.32 -52.75 -15.57
C TYR A 19 36.78 -53.36 -16.88
N GLY A 20 36.81 -54.71 -17.03
CA GLY A 20 36.25 -55.42 -18.18
C GLY A 20 37.07 -56.59 -18.62
N ASP A 21 36.49 -57.49 -19.41
CA ASP A 21 37.11 -58.80 -19.76
C ASP A 21 38.14 -58.72 -20.90
N SER A 22 38.14 -57.59 -21.63
CA SER A 22 39.13 -57.34 -22.71
C SER A 22 40.04 -56.16 -22.41
N ILE A 23 41.10 -56.01 -23.16
CA ILE A 23 41.96 -54.81 -23.10
C ILE A 23 41.23 -53.61 -23.64
N GLU A 24 40.43 -53.82 -24.66
CA GLU A 24 39.56 -52.79 -25.28
C GLU A 24 38.59 -52.21 -24.26
N ASP A 25 37.97 -53.03 -23.42
CA ASP A 25 37.10 -52.59 -22.33
C ASP A 25 37.80 -51.71 -21.33
N ILE A 26 39.01 -52.11 -20.92
CA ILE A 26 39.83 -51.35 -19.95
C ILE A 26 40.19 -49.96 -20.54
N LEU A 27 40.59 -49.90 -21.81
CA LEU A 27 40.94 -48.66 -22.48
C LEU A 27 39.70 -47.76 -22.65
N SER A 28 38.57 -48.37 -23.03
CA SER A 28 37.29 -47.63 -23.11
C SER A 28 36.86 -47.05 -21.75
N HIS A 29 36.96 -47.86 -20.68
CA HIS A 29 36.68 -47.40 -19.33
C HIS A 29 37.61 -46.26 -18.89
N CYS A 30 38.91 -46.35 -19.26
CA CYS A 30 39.90 -45.30 -18.98
C CYS A 30 39.51 -43.98 -19.68
N GLU A 31 39.10 -44.03 -20.94
CA GLU A 31 38.70 -42.84 -21.70
C GLU A 31 37.43 -42.22 -21.16
N ILE A 32 36.43 -43.03 -20.86
CA ILE A 32 35.18 -42.55 -20.18
C ILE A 32 35.52 -41.87 -18.85
N SER A 33 36.41 -42.49 -18.07
CA SER A 33 36.80 -41.93 -16.75
C SER A 33 37.57 -40.62 -16.88
N LYS A 34 38.40 -40.46 -17.88
CA LYS A 34 39.11 -39.19 -18.20
C LYS A 34 38.12 -38.09 -18.53
N VAL A 35 37.19 -38.37 -19.48
CA VAL A 35 36.17 -37.38 -19.86
C VAL A 35 35.32 -36.97 -18.64
N LYS A 36 34.96 -37.96 -17.81
CA LYS A 36 34.21 -37.64 -16.59
C LYS A 36 35.00 -36.81 -15.57
N LEU A 37 36.31 -37.09 -15.44
CA LEU A 37 37.17 -36.30 -14.57
C LEU A 37 37.30 -34.85 -15.05
N GLU A 38 37.53 -34.66 -16.38
CA GLU A 38 37.59 -33.34 -16.97
C GLU A 38 36.28 -32.55 -16.79
N GLN A 39 35.12 -33.23 -16.88
CA GLN A 39 33.84 -32.62 -16.61
C GLN A 39 33.71 -32.17 -15.17
N LEU A 40 34.05 -33.06 -14.21
CA LEU A 40 33.97 -32.73 -12.79
C LEU A 40 34.87 -31.55 -12.40
N LEU A 41 36.09 -31.48 -12.98
CA LEU A 41 36.98 -30.36 -12.73
C LEU A 41 36.43 -29.02 -13.26
N LYS A 42 35.77 -29.04 -14.42
CA LYS A 42 35.08 -27.87 -14.95
C LYS A 42 33.87 -27.48 -14.09
N ASP A 43 33.11 -28.44 -13.63
CA ASP A 43 31.95 -28.21 -12.75
C ASP A 43 32.40 -27.58 -11.42
N ASP A 44 33.51 -28.05 -10.82
CA ASP A 44 34.10 -27.46 -9.61
C ASP A 44 34.53 -25.99 -9.82
N GLU A 45 35.20 -25.67 -10.93
CA GLU A 45 35.55 -24.27 -11.28
C GLU A 45 34.31 -23.40 -11.44
N GLN A 46 33.23 -23.93 -12.05
CA GLN A 46 31.97 -23.20 -12.19
C GLN A 46 31.30 -22.94 -10.86
N VAL A 47 31.32 -23.91 -9.94
CA VAL A 47 30.76 -23.75 -8.59
C VAL A 47 31.44 -22.58 -7.86
N GLU A 48 32.78 -22.52 -7.91
CA GLU A 48 33.51 -21.43 -7.24
C GLU A 48 33.16 -20.04 -7.82
N ILE A 49 33.01 -19.94 -9.15
CA ILE A 49 32.59 -18.69 -9.81
C ILE A 49 31.18 -18.28 -9.36
N VAL A 50 30.25 -19.26 -9.34
CA VAL A 50 28.85 -19.01 -8.92
C VAL A 50 28.77 -18.60 -7.45
N GLU A 51 29.57 -19.19 -6.59
CA GLU A 51 29.64 -18.83 -5.15
C GLU A 51 30.12 -17.39 -4.98
N ILE A 52 31.15 -16.97 -5.68
CA ILE A 52 31.65 -15.58 -5.65
C ILE A 52 30.58 -14.60 -6.15
N GLU A 53 29.90 -14.92 -7.25
CA GLU A 53 28.83 -14.09 -7.78
C GLU A 53 27.65 -14.01 -6.81
N LEU A 54 27.28 -15.12 -6.18
CA LEU A 54 26.22 -15.19 -5.18
C LEU A 54 26.51 -14.26 -3.99
N GLU A 55 27.72 -14.32 -3.44
CA GLU A 55 28.12 -13.44 -2.33
C GLU A 55 28.12 -11.96 -2.73
N HIS A 56 28.53 -11.65 -3.96
CA HIS A 56 28.44 -10.29 -4.49
C HIS A 56 26.98 -9.80 -4.60
N LEU A 57 26.10 -10.61 -5.17
CA LEU A 57 24.67 -10.28 -5.30
C LEU A 57 23.97 -10.15 -3.95
N LYS A 58 24.28 -11.02 -3.00
CA LYS A 58 23.77 -10.92 -1.62
C LYS A 58 24.10 -9.55 -1.01
N LYS A 59 25.34 -9.11 -1.16
CA LYS A 59 25.77 -7.80 -0.65
C LYS A 59 24.99 -6.66 -1.31
N LEU A 60 24.83 -6.69 -2.63
CA LEU A 60 24.06 -5.67 -3.35
C LEU A 60 22.59 -5.59 -2.89
N VAL A 61 21.97 -6.73 -2.63
CA VAL A 61 20.58 -6.78 -2.13
C VAL A 61 20.50 -6.17 -0.73
N VAL A 62 21.44 -6.50 0.16
CA VAL A 62 21.48 -5.95 1.53
C VAL A 62 21.69 -4.44 1.49
N ASP A 63 22.65 -3.95 0.73
CA ASP A 63 22.96 -2.52 0.61
C ASP A 63 21.73 -1.75 0.06
N ALA A 64 21.13 -2.24 -1.03
CA ALA A 64 19.93 -1.64 -1.61
C ALA A 64 18.73 -1.66 -0.64
N GLY A 65 18.57 -2.73 0.14
CA GLY A 65 17.54 -2.85 1.16
C GLY A 65 17.70 -1.85 2.30
N GLN A 66 18.94 -1.65 2.77
CA GLN A 66 19.26 -0.67 3.80
C GLN A 66 18.99 0.77 3.31
N ASP A 67 19.37 1.09 2.09
CA ASP A 67 19.09 2.38 1.47
C ASP A 67 17.57 2.62 1.39
N LEU A 68 16.81 1.63 0.94
CA LEU A 68 15.36 1.71 0.87
C LEU A 68 14.74 1.96 2.25
N THR A 69 15.22 1.29 3.29
CA THR A 69 14.79 1.50 4.68
C THR A 69 15.03 2.94 5.13
N GLN A 70 16.19 3.50 4.83
CA GLN A 70 16.50 4.90 5.17
C GLN A 70 15.58 5.88 4.44
N TYR A 71 15.34 5.66 3.13
CA TYR A 71 14.41 6.47 2.35
C TYR A 71 12.98 6.40 2.92
N ARG A 72 12.51 5.22 3.28
CA ARG A 72 11.18 5.00 3.89
C ARG A 72 11.06 5.72 5.24
N LYS A 73 12.03 5.57 6.12
CA LYS A 73 12.06 6.28 7.42
C LYS A 73 12.03 7.80 7.24
N LYS A 74 12.79 8.34 6.29
CA LYS A 74 12.82 9.77 5.99
C LYS A 74 11.49 10.25 5.38
N ALA A 75 10.93 9.52 4.43
CA ALA A 75 9.64 9.83 3.82
C ALA A 75 8.51 9.71 4.84
N GLY A 76 8.52 8.66 5.67
CA GLY A 76 7.54 8.43 6.74
C GLY A 76 7.49 9.59 7.73
N LYS A 77 8.64 10.09 8.20
CA LYS A 77 8.69 11.27 9.09
C LYS A 77 8.10 12.53 8.45
N LYS A 78 8.39 12.78 7.16
CA LYS A 78 7.83 13.92 6.44
C LYS A 78 6.31 13.80 6.31
N LEU A 79 5.84 12.65 5.86
CA LEU A 79 4.41 12.38 5.68
C LEU A 79 3.67 12.44 7.01
N SER A 80 4.18 11.83 8.08
CA SER A 80 3.62 11.90 9.43
C SER A 80 3.43 13.34 9.90
N THR A 81 4.39 14.22 9.65
CA THR A 81 4.30 15.65 10.00
C THR A 81 3.20 16.37 9.23
N LEU A 82 3.03 16.08 7.94
CA LEU A 82 1.99 16.67 7.11
C LEU A 82 0.60 16.17 7.54
N ILE A 83 0.46 14.88 7.75
CA ILE A 83 -0.80 14.28 8.19
C ILE A 83 -1.23 14.80 9.56
N LYS A 84 -0.30 14.95 10.52
CA LYS A 84 -0.61 15.55 11.85
C LYS A 84 -1.25 16.92 11.72
N LYS A 85 -0.77 17.78 10.83
CA LYS A 85 -1.36 19.11 10.59
C LYS A 85 -2.78 19.00 10.02
N GLU A 86 -2.98 18.10 9.04
CA GLU A 86 -4.30 17.88 8.45
C GLU A 86 -5.32 17.35 9.46
N LEU A 87 -4.88 16.46 10.34
CA LEU A 87 -5.74 15.85 11.34
C LEU A 87 -6.29 16.86 12.36
N ILE A 88 -5.54 17.92 12.68
CA ILE A 88 -6.03 19.01 13.53
C ILE A 88 -7.27 19.65 12.89
N ASP A 89 -7.23 19.96 11.59
CA ASP A 89 -8.34 20.54 10.85
C ASP A 89 -9.54 19.55 10.75
N LEU A 90 -9.28 18.26 10.79
CA LEU A 90 -10.27 17.19 10.68
C LEU A 90 -10.82 16.71 12.03
N GLY A 91 -10.62 17.50 13.09
CA GLY A 91 -11.21 17.26 14.41
C GLY A 91 -10.35 16.45 15.38
N PHE A 92 -9.12 16.12 15.02
CA PHE A 92 -8.18 15.40 15.87
C PHE A 92 -7.14 16.35 16.49
N ALA A 93 -7.59 17.35 17.23
CA ALA A 93 -6.71 18.38 17.80
C ALA A 93 -5.53 17.82 18.63
N ASN A 94 -5.74 16.69 19.29
CA ASN A 94 -4.74 15.99 20.09
C ASN A 94 -4.38 14.62 19.52
N GLY A 95 -4.81 14.32 18.31
CA GLY A 95 -4.54 13.05 17.64
C GLY A 95 -3.04 12.86 17.36
N ARG A 96 -2.57 11.64 17.60
CA ARG A 96 -1.21 11.23 17.30
C ARG A 96 -1.23 10.28 16.12
N PHE A 97 -0.46 10.59 15.10
CA PHE A 97 -0.30 9.77 13.91
C PHE A 97 1.20 9.51 13.68
N ASP A 98 1.57 8.29 13.39
CA ASP A 98 2.94 7.98 12.99
C ASP A 98 2.99 6.85 11.95
N ILE A 99 4.15 6.70 11.32
CA ILE A 99 4.43 5.67 10.33
C ILE A 99 5.58 4.84 10.87
N CYS A 100 5.26 3.63 11.31
CA CYS A 100 6.24 2.68 11.80
C CYS A 100 6.86 1.94 10.61
N VAL A 101 8.17 2.04 10.47
CA VAL A 101 8.97 1.28 9.52
C VAL A 101 9.85 0.35 10.33
N SER A 102 9.45 -0.91 10.43
CA SER A 102 10.18 -1.97 11.13
C SER A 102 10.82 -2.89 10.12
N THR A 103 12.11 -3.16 10.29
CA THR A 103 12.80 -4.20 9.54
C THR A 103 12.28 -5.55 10.03
N ILE A 104 12.03 -6.47 9.13
CA ILE A 104 11.67 -7.84 9.47
C ILE A 104 12.99 -8.48 9.95
N ASP A 105 13.27 -8.35 11.25
CA ASP A 105 14.42 -9.01 11.86
C ASP A 105 13.95 -10.38 12.36
N ASN A 106 14.58 -11.45 11.91
CA ASN A 106 14.53 -12.70 12.65
C ASN A 106 15.19 -12.46 14.01
N ALA A 107 14.46 -12.70 15.08
CA ALA A 107 14.68 -12.20 16.43
C ALA A 107 16.04 -12.57 17.10
N ASP A 108 16.88 -13.37 16.45
CA ASP A 108 18.13 -13.87 17.04
C ASP A 108 19.43 -13.22 16.51
N SER A 109 19.43 -12.53 15.39
CA SER A 109 20.69 -12.02 14.77
C SER A 109 20.81 -10.50 14.67
N GLY A 110 19.72 -9.75 14.78
CA GLY A 110 19.74 -8.28 14.62
C GLY A 110 20.22 -7.78 13.25
N LYS A 111 20.29 -8.67 12.26
CA LYS A 111 20.61 -8.40 10.87
C LYS A 111 19.52 -8.99 9.99
N ALA A 112 19.01 -8.20 9.06
CA ALA A 112 18.12 -8.69 8.02
C ALA A 112 18.85 -9.81 7.25
N GLU A 113 18.33 -11.02 7.29
CA GLU A 113 18.84 -12.12 6.50
C GLU A 113 18.19 -12.10 5.12
N LEU A 114 18.88 -12.62 4.12
CA LEU A 114 18.40 -12.61 2.75
C LEU A 114 17.09 -13.38 2.58
N GLU A 115 16.81 -14.33 3.46
CA GLU A 115 15.60 -15.13 3.50
C GLU A 115 14.35 -14.28 3.83
N ASP A 116 14.54 -13.13 4.49
CA ASP A 116 13.47 -12.18 4.82
C ASP A 116 13.23 -11.14 3.70
N ALA A 117 14.03 -11.17 2.63
CA ALA A 117 13.91 -10.24 1.52
C ALA A 117 12.67 -10.53 0.69
N SER A 118 11.79 -9.54 0.58
CA SER A 118 10.70 -9.54 -0.40
C SER A 118 11.08 -8.70 -1.63
N CYS A 119 10.28 -8.80 -2.70
CA CYS A 119 10.44 -7.90 -3.86
C CYS A 119 10.24 -6.41 -3.50
N SER A 120 9.74 -6.12 -2.31
CA SER A 120 9.58 -4.76 -1.75
C SER A 120 10.63 -4.42 -0.69
N GLY A 121 11.68 -5.23 -0.48
CA GLY A 121 12.73 -5.03 0.52
C GLY A 121 12.44 -5.75 1.84
N PHE A 122 13.13 -5.32 2.92
CA PHE A 122 13.12 -5.97 4.24
C PHE A 122 12.15 -5.34 5.23
N ASP A 123 11.42 -4.28 4.84
CA ASP A 123 10.63 -3.50 5.80
C ASP A 123 9.16 -3.89 5.79
N SER A 124 8.57 -3.90 6.98
CA SER A 124 7.13 -3.77 7.21
C SER A 124 6.80 -2.30 7.50
N VAL A 125 5.82 -1.74 6.82
CA VAL A 125 5.36 -0.37 7.02
C VAL A 125 3.94 -0.38 7.56
N GLU A 126 3.73 0.23 8.72
CA GLU A 126 2.42 0.31 9.36
C GLU A 126 2.08 1.75 9.76
N PHE A 127 0.87 2.19 9.38
CA PHE A 127 0.32 3.45 9.84
C PHE A 127 -0.33 3.24 11.20
N ILE A 128 0.07 4.05 12.17
CA ILE A 128 -0.41 3.97 13.56
C ILE A 128 -1.03 5.29 13.98
N PHE A 129 -2.13 5.23 14.74
CA PHE A 129 -2.90 6.39 15.15
C PHE A 129 -3.49 6.21 16.54
N SER A 130 -3.69 7.35 17.23
CA SER A 130 -4.46 7.47 18.46
C SER A 130 -5.24 8.77 18.41
N SER A 131 -6.56 8.73 18.68
CA SER A 131 -7.42 9.92 18.69
C SER A 131 -7.26 10.76 19.94
N ASN A 132 -6.90 10.14 21.06
CA ASN A 132 -6.88 10.79 22.37
C ASN A 132 -5.49 10.83 23.00
N PRO A 133 -5.15 11.88 23.78
CA PRO A 133 -3.95 11.91 24.58
C PRO A 133 -3.97 10.77 25.62
N GLY A 134 -2.85 10.10 25.78
CA GLY A 134 -2.70 9.02 26.79
C GLY A 134 -3.12 7.63 26.31
N GLU A 135 -3.79 7.50 25.17
CA GLU A 135 -4.02 6.21 24.53
C GLU A 135 -2.80 5.74 23.74
N ASP A 136 -2.59 4.43 23.66
CA ASP A 136 -1.53 3.87 22.85
C ASP A 136 -1.81 4.04 21.35
N LEU A 137 -0.74 4.23 20.58
CA LEU A 137 -0.82 4.22 19.12
C LEU A 137 -1.22 2.81 18.64
N LYS A 138 -2.26 2.73 17.85
CA LYS A 138 -2.77 1.47 17.30
C LYS A 138 -2.71 1.49 15.77
N PRO A 139 -2.46 0.35 15.13
CA PRO A 139 -2.58 0.22 13.69
C PRO A 139 -3.93 0.72 13.17
N LEU A 140 -3.96 1.42 12.03
CA LEU A 140 -5.21 1.94 11.45
C LEU A 140 -6.27 0.84 11.27
N ARG A 141 -5.85 -0.38 10.92
CA ARG A 141 -6.74 -1.55 10.78
C ARG A 141 -7.47 -1.96 12.06
N LYS A 142 -7.03 -1.46 13.23
CA LYS A 142 -7.62 -1.74 14.55
C LYS A 142 -8.49 -0.59 15.08
N ILE A 143 -8.68 0.47 14.30
CA ILE A 143 -9.57 1.58 14.66
C ILE A 143 -11.01 1.14 14.41
N ALA A 144 -11.85 1.30 15.42
CA ALA A 144 -13.25 0.83 15.37
C ALA A 144 -14.22 1.84 14.72
N SER A 145 -13.88 3.13 14.65
CA SER A 145 -14.75 4.18 14.13
C SER A 145 -14.60 4.39 12.64
N GLY A 146 -15.64 4.12 11.86
CA GLY A 146 -15.67 4.35 10.41
C GLY A 146 -15.42 5.81 10.05
N GLY A 147 -16.05 6.75 10.77
CA GLY A 147 -15.85 8.18 10.53
C GLY A 147 -14.43 8.67 10.82
N GLU A 148 -13.76 8.12 11.83
CA GLU A 148 -12.35 8.44 12.11
C GLU A 148 -11.45 7.94 10.99
N ILE A 149 -11.63 6.70 10.55
CA ILE A 149 -10.86 6.11 9.45
C ILE A 149 -11.07 6.92 8.17
N SER A 150 -12.30 7.26 7.83
CA SER A 150 -12.64 8.05 6.62
C SER A 150 -11.93 9.40 6.62
N ARG A 151 -11.91 10.12 7.75
CA ARG A 151 -11.19 11.40 7.88
C ARG A 151 -9.66 11.25 7.80
N ILE A 152 -9.09 10.21 8.41
CA ILE A 152 -7.65 9.92 8.30
C ILE A 152 -7.30 9.58 6.84
N MET A 153 -8.13 8.78 6.17
CA MET A 153 -7.95 8.45 4.76
C MET A 153 -8.04 9.70 3.86
N LEU A 154 -8.95 10.63 4.15
CA LEU A 154 -9.01 11.92 3.43
C LEU A 154 -7.70 12.71 3.57
N ALA A 155 -7.14 12.78 4.80
CA ALA A 155 -5.86 13.43 5.04
C ALA A 155 -4.71 12.78 4.25
N LEU A 156 -4.65 11.45 4.26
CA LEU A 156 -3.67 10.67 3.51
C LEU A 156 -3.80 10.90 2.00
N LYS A 157 -5.01 10.74 1.45
CA LYS A 157 -5.28 10.88 0.01
C LYS A 157 -4.97 12.28 -0.50
N ARG A 158 -5.20 13.33 0.29
CA ARG A 158 -4.82 14.69 -0.07
C ARG A 158 -3.31 14.85 -0.30
N HIS A 159 -2.47 14.26 0.54
CA HIS A 159 -1.01 14.38 0.42
C HIS A 159 -0.40 13.39 -0.56
N LEU A 160 -1.09 12.30 -0.86
CA LEU A 160 -0.63 11.26 -1.78
C LEU A 160 -1.26 11.40 -3.18
N ALA A 161 -2.10 12.40 -3.42
CA ALA A 161 -2.90 12.56 -4.64
C ALA A 161 -2.10 12.45 -5.94
N LEU A 162 -0.85 12.95 -5.99
CA LEU A 162 0.00 12.91 -7.18
C LEU A 162 0.62 11.54 -7.46
N VAL A 163 0.74 10.68 -6.45
CA VAL A 163 1.37 9.35 -6.57
C VAL A 163 0.36 8.21 -6.44
N ASP A 164 -0.85 8.54 -5.98
CA ASP A 164 -1.93 7.57 -5.82
C ASP A 164 -2.57 7.26 -7.18
N LYS A 165 -2.59 5.98 -7.52
CA LYS A 165 -3.16 5.48 -8.79
C LYS A 165 -4.63 5.07 -8.67
N THR A 166 -5.26 5.24 -7.50
CA THR A 166 -6.65 4.85 -7.26
C THR A 166 -7.58 5.88 -7.93
N PRO A 167 -8.33 5.54 -8.99
CA PRO A 167 -9.08 6.53 -9.74
C PRO A 167 -10.33 7.03 -9.02
N VAL A 168 -10.95 6.21 -8.18
CA VAL A 168 -12.22 6.48 -7.50
C VAL A 168 -12.05 6.30 -6.00
N LEU A 169 -12.49 7.28 -5.23
CA LEU A 169 -12.50 7.27 -3.76
C LEU A 169 -13.93 7.36 -3.26
N ILE A 170 -14.33 6.44 -2.41
CA ILE A 170 -15.66 6.42 -1.80
C ILE A 170 -15.50 6.70 -0.30
N PHE A 171 -16.13 7.76 0.18
CA PHE A 171 -16.16 8.12 1.60
C PHE A 171 -17.57 7.89 2.16
N ASP A 172 -17.66 6.98 3.09
CA ASP A 172 -18.85 6.70 3.87
C ASP A 172 -18.62 7.09 5.33
N GLU A 173 -19.67 7.53 6.03
CA GLU A 173 -19.64 7.94 7.44
C GLU A 173 -18.62 9.04 7.81
N ILE A 174 -18.06 9.77 6.84
CA ILE A 174 -17.03 10.78 7.10
C ILE A 174 -17.52 11.90 8.02
N ASP A 175 -18.81 12.16 7.99
CA ASP A 175 -19.55 13.16 8.79
C ASP A 175 -20.09 12.62 10.12
N ALA A 176 -19.74 11.37 10.49
CA ALA A 176 -20.15 10.81 11.76
C ALA A 176 -19.58 11.60 12.95
N ASN A 177 -20.47 11.99 13.87
CA ASN A 177 -20.12 12.71 15.12
C ASN A 177 -19.44 14.07 14.93
N ILE A 178 -19.70 14.76 13.81
CA ILE A 178 -19.16 16.11 13.57
C ILE A 178 -20.28 17.13 13.36
N GLY A 179 -19.95 18.40 13.60
CA GLY A 179 -20.87 19.52 13.37
C GLY A 179 -20.57 20.29 12.07
N GLY A 180 -21.47 21.20 11.72
CA GLY A 180 -21.43 21.94 10.45
C GLY A 180 -20.12 22.69 10.15
N ARG A 181 -19.43 23.23 11.17
CA ARG A 181 -18.12 23.87 10.96
C ARG A 181 -17.08 22.89 10.42
N MET A 182 -17.07 21.69 10.94
CA MET A 182 -16.16 20.62 10.49
C MET A 182 -16.59 20.11 9.10
N GLY A 183 -17.90 19.98 8.86
CA GLY A 183 -18.43 19.58 7.55
C GLY A 183 -17.92 20.47 6.42
N ARG A 184 -17.86 21.81 6.63
CA ARG A 184 -17.28 22.73 5.66
C ARG A 184 -15.82 22.40 5.34
N ILE A 185 -14.99 22.21 6.37
CA ILE A 185 -13.56 21.89 6.19
C ILE A 185 -13.38 20.57 5.43
N ILE A 186 -14.21 19.57 5.74
CA ILE A 186 -14.18 18.28 5.01
C ILE A 186 -14.57 18.48 3.55
N GLY A 187 -15.64 19.26 3.26
CA GLY A 187 -16.05 19.57 1.90
C GLY A 187 -14.94 20.25 1.09
N GLU A 188 -14.28 21.25 1.68
CA GLU A 188 -13.11 21.91 1.07
C GLU A 188 -11.98 20.94 0.76
N LYS A 189 -11.62 20.05 1.72
CA LYS A 189 -10.57 19.05 1.53
C LYS A 189 -10.93 17.98 0.50
N MET A 190 -12.20 17.53 0.47
CA MET A 190 -12.71 16.64 -0.56
C MET A 190 -12.61 17.26 -1.95
N LYS A 191 -12.96 18.53 -2.08
CA LYS A 191 -12.86 19.25 -3.35
C LYS A 191 -11.44 19.35 -3.86
N LEU A 192 -10.44 19.47 -2.97
CA LEU A 192 -9.03 19.43 -3.34
C LEU A 192 -8.62 18.03 -3.84
N VAL A 193 -9.07 16.95 -3.19
CA VAL A 193 -8.80 15.58 -3.63
C VAL A 193 -9.49 15.27 -4.95
N ALA A 194 -10.67 15.84 -5.18
CA ALA A 194 -11.44 15.66 -6.41
C ALA A 194 -10.78 16.27 -7.66
N GLN A 195 -9.72 17.07 -7.53
CA GLN A 195 -8.94 17.54 -8.68
C GLN A 195 -8.18 16.42 -9.41
N SER A 196 -7.85 15.34 -8.69
CA SER A 196 -7.07 14.21 -9.23
C SER A 196 -7.79 12.86 -9.15
N HIS A 197 -8.93 12.79 -8.46
CA HIS A 197 -9.69 11.56 -8.24
C HIS A 197 -11.18 11.82 -8.47
N GLN A 198 -11.93 10.81 -8.86
CA GLN A 198 -13.37 10.83 -8.71
C GLN A 198 -13.71 10.54 -7.25
N VAL A 199 -14.36 11.51 -6.58
CA VAL A 199 -14.76 11.37 -5.18
C VAL A 199 -16.27 11.15 -5.10
N VAL A 200 -16.68 10.07 -4.43
CA VAL A 200 -18.07 9.78 -4.07
C VAL A 200 -18.19 9.87 -2.56
N CYS A 201 -19.13 10.67 -2.06
CA CYS A 201 -19.35 10.84 -0.63
C CYS A 201 -20.81 10.60 -0.27
N ILE A 202 -21.04 9.79 0.77
CA ILE A 202 -22.34 9.62 1.39
C ILE A 202 -22.37 10.51 2.61
N THR A 203 -23.30 11.48 2.65
CA THR A 203 -23.36 12.48 3.72
C THR A 203 -24.78 12.92 4.02
N HIS A 204 -25.02 13.28 5.27
CA HIS A 204 -26.25 13.95 5.72
C HIS A 204 -26.00 15.44 6.02
N LEU A 205 -24.75 15.93 5.90
CA LEU A 205 -24.41 17.31 6.19
C LEU A 205 -24.51 18.20 4.94
N PRO A 206 -25.35 19.23 4.93
CA PRO A 206 -25.47 20.18 3.83
C PRO A 206 -24.15 20.90 3.52
N GLN A 207 -23.29 21.08 4.54
CA GLN A 207 -21.97 21.70 4.42
C GLN A 207 -20.99 20.88 3.55
N ILE A 208 -21.16 19.56 3.50
CA ILE A 208 -20.38 18.68 2.61
C ILE A 208 -21.05 18.60 1.25
N ALA A 209 -22.37 18.36 1.22
CA ALA A 209 -23.15 18.20 0.00
C ALA A 209 -23.09 19.44 -0.92
N SER A 210 -22.91 20.64 -0.36
CA SER A 210 -22.78 21.89 -1.14
C SER A 210 -21.53 21.94 -2.03
N TYR A 211 -20.48 21.15 -1.76
CA TYR A 211 -19.26 21.06 -2.56
C TYR A 211 -19.35 20.08 -3.73
N ALA A 212 -20.44 19.32 -3.83
CA ALA A 212 -20.63 18.32 -4.88
C ALA A 212 -20.87 18.99 -6.25
N GLU A 213 -20.21 18.47 -7.30
CA GLU A 213 -20.47 18.82 -8.69
C GLU A 213 -21.75 18.16 -9.21
N GLN A 214 -21.98 16.91 -8.78
CA GLN A 214 -23.23 16.19 -8.99
C GLN A 214 -23.77 15.76 -7.63
N HIS A 215 -25.06 16.06 -7.39
CA HIS A 215 -25.75 15.70 -6.19
C HIS A 215 -26.80 14.63 -6.52
N PHE A 216 -26.71 13.49 -5.83
CA PHE A 216 -27.65 12.39 -5.92
C PHE A 216 -28.50 12.37 -4.66
N LYS A 217 -29.84 12.46 -4.81
CA LYS A 217 -30.77 12.25 -3.72
C LYS A 217 -31.18 10.77 -3.66
N ILE A 218 -31.20 10.23 -2.44
CA ILE A 218 -31.61 8.85 -2.18
C ILE A 218 -32.89 8.88 -1.36
N ASP A 219 -34.00 8.45 -1.96
CA ASP A 219 -35.29 8.34 -1.31
C ASP A 219 -35.65 6.88 -1.03
N LYS A 220 -36.05 6.60 0.23
CA LYS A 220 -36.51 5.29 0.67
C LYS A 220 -38.01 5.33 0.92
N THR A 221 -38.78 4.57 0.16
CA THR A 221 -40.24 4.43 0.34
C THR A 221 -40.60 3.01 0.70
N VAL A 222 -41.51 2.84 1.68
CA VAL A 222 -42.01 1.54 2.05
C VAL A 222 -43.43 1.37 1.46
N LYS A 223 -43.60 0.39 0.56
CA LYS A 223 -44.89 0.01 -0.02
C LYS A 223 -45.09 -1.49 0.14
N ASN A 224 -46.25 -1.90 0.63
CA ASN A 224 -46.61 -3.32 0.81
C ASN A 224 -45.54 -4.13 1.58
N ASN A 225 -45.03 -3.58 2.68
CA ASN A 225 -43.97 -4.17 3.52
C ASN A 225 -42.63 -4.43 2.79
N LYS A 226 -42.40 -3.76 1.63
CA LYS A 226 -41.15 -3.78 0.87
C LYS A 226 -40.55 -2.38 0.78
N THR A 227 -39.26 -2.28 1.00
CA THR A 227 -38.52 -1.02 0.85
C THR A 227 -38.09 -0.86 -0.60
N PHE A 228 -38.42 0.28 -1.19
CA PHE A 228 -37.94 0.72 -2.50
C PHE A 228 -36.96 1.88 -2.29
N VAL A 229 -35.88 1.88 -3.06
CA VAL A 229 -34.90 2.93 -3.06
C VAL A 229 -34.90 3.55 -4.44
N ALA A 230 -35.09 4.87 -4.51
CA ALA A 230 -34.90 5.68 -5.70
C ALA A 230 -33.63 6.52 -5.58
N ILE A 231 -32.95 6.74 -6.70
CA ILE A 231 -31.74 7.58 -6.77
C ILE A 231 -31.97 8.55 -7.90
N ASP A 232 -32.03 9.85 -7.59
CA ASP A 232 -32.27 10.90 -8.54
C ASP A 232 -31.07 11.85 -8.62
N ILE A 233 -30.69 12.24 -9.83
CA ILE A 233 -29.66 13.26 -10.07
C ILE A 233 -30.35 14.62 -10.04
N LEU A 234 -29.89 15.48 -9.11
CA LEU A 234 -30.50 16.77 -8.92
C LEU A 234 -29.95 17.81 -9.91
N SER A 235 -30.86 18.60 -10.51
CA SER A 235 -30.49 19.84 -11.19
C SER A 235 -30.04 20.91 -10.19
N SER A 236 -29.40 21.98 -10.65
CA SER A 236 -28.93 23.08 -9.78
C SER A 236 -30.06 23.70 -8.94
N LYS A 237 -31.29 23.73 -9.45
CA LYS A 237 -32.43 24.23 -8.72
C LYS A 237 -32.90 23.25 -7.64
N GLU A 238 -32.94 21.97 -7.99
CA GLU A 238 -33.29 20.90 -7.05
C GLU A 238 -32.24 20.75 -5.96
N GLN A 239 -30.94 20.90 -6.31
CA GLN A 239 -29.85 20.90 -5.34
C GLN A 239 -30.02 22.01 -4.30
N LEU A 240 -30.40 23.22 -4.69
CA LEU A 240 -30.69 24.31 -3.76
C LEU A 240 -31.81 23.93 -2.78
N GLU A 241 -32.90 23.36 -3.28
CA GLU A 241 -34.03 22.94 -2.46
C GLU A 241 -33.65 21.79 -1.53
N GLU A 242 -32.84 20.83 -1.98
CA GLU A 242 -32.35 19.72 -1.18
C GLU A 242 -31.43 20.19 -0.05
N ILE A 243 -30.46 21.08 -0.36
CA ILE A 243 -29.60 21.68 0.67
C ILE A 243 -30.43 22.46 1.70
N ALA A 244 -31.49 23.17 1.28
CA ALA A 244 -32.38 23.87 2.19
C ALA A 244 -33.15 22.87 3.10
N GLU A 245 -33.58 21.73 2.57
CA GLU A 245 -34.21 20.63 3.31
C GLU A 245 -33.23 20.00 4.31
N MET A 246 -32.00 19.72 3.91
CA MET A 246 -30.94 19.20 4.79
C MET A 246 -30.60 20.12 5.97
N ILE A 247 -30.80 21.45 5.83
CA ILE A 247 -30.56 22.43 6.91
C ILE A 247 -31.62 22.33 8.02
N ARG A 248 -32.88 22.17 7.68
CA ARG A 248 -34.00 22.31 8.63
C ARG A 248 -35.06 21.21 8.60
N GLY A 249 -34.91 20.23 7.72
CA GLY A 249 -35.94 19.21 7.50
C GLY A 249 -37.05 19.74 6.56
N ASP A 250 -38.28 19.20 6.71
CA ASP A 250 -39.38 19.41 5.78
C ASP A 250 -39.87 20.87 5.67
N GLU A 251 -39.54 21.72 6.62
CA GLU A 251 -39.96 23.13 6.64
C GLU A 251 -39.00 24.04 5.82
N LYS A 252 -39.21 24.15 4.51
CA LYS A 252 -38.47 25.04 3.63
C LYS A 252 -38.93 26.49 3.78
N THR A 253 -38.16 27.30 4.49
CA THR A 253 -38.41 28.74 4.65
C THR A 253 -37.54 29.56 3.71
N ASP A 254 -37.89 30.83 3.43
CA ASP A 254 -37.03 31.72 2.65
C ASP A 254 -35.66 31.93 3.28
N VAL A 255 -35.58 31.83 4.62
CA VAL A 255 -34.34 31.92 5.38
C VAL A 255 -33.42 30.71 5.05
N THR A 256 -33.98 29.49 5.07
CA THR A 256 -33.19 28.28 4.76
C THR A 256 -32.74 28.25 3.31
N ARG A 257 -33.57 28.70 2.36
CA ARG A 257 -33.17 28.83 0.95
C ARG A 257 -32.04 29.87 0.76
N LYS A 258 -32.11 30.99 1.46
CA LYS A 258 -31.04 31.99 1.44
C LYS A 258 -29.74 31.42 1.97
N GLN A 259 -29.79 30.71 3.10
CA GLN A 259 -28.63 30.04 3.69
C GLN A 259 -28.06 28.94 2.78
N ALA A 260 -28.90 28.11 2.17
CA ALA A 260 -28.48 27.10 1.19
C ALA A 260 -27.78 27.74 -0.01
N LYS A 261 -28.31 28.86 -0.51
CA LYS A 261 -27.69 29.60 -1.61
C LYS A 261 -26.32 30.16 -1.21
N GLU A 262 -26.17 30.75 -0.04
CA GLU A 262 -24.89 31.23 0.47
C GLU A 262 -23.85 30.09 0.56
N MET A 263 -24.24 28.90 1.03
CA MET A 263 -23.35 27.73 1.08
C MET A 263 -22.89 27.27 -0.30
N LEU A 264 -23.80 27.19 -1.27
CA LEU A 264 -23.48 26.84 -2.66
C LEU A 264 -22.57 27.89 -3.34
N ASP A 265 -22.85 29.18 -3.10
CA ASP A 265 -22.03 30.26 -3.63
C ASP A 265 -20.61 30.25 -3.05
N ASP A 266 -20.46 29.97 -1.75
CA ASP A 266 -19.15 29.85 -1.10
C ASP A 266 -18.38 28.62 -1.62
N ALA A 267 -19.02 27.47 -1.79
CA ALA A 267 -18.41 26.28 -2.37
C ALA A 267 -17.96 26.52 -3.82
N ASN A 268 -18.78 27.24 -4.61
CA ASN A 268 -18.43 27.62 -6.00
C ASN A 268 -17.26 28.60 -6.06
N LYS A 269 -17.18 29.57 -5.14
CA LYS A 269 -16.03 30.48 -5.03
C LYS A 269 -14.76 29.71 -4.72
N PHE A 270 -14.81 28.81 -3.74
CA PHE A 270 -13.68 27.95 -3.39
C PHE A 270 -13.23 27.09 -4.58
N SER A 271 -14.16 26.47 -5.31
CA SER A 271 -13.86 25.67 -6.50
C SER A 271 -13.14 26.48 -7.59
N LYS A 272 -13.54 27.74 -7.81
CA LYS A 272 -12.87 28.64 -8.76
C LYS A 272 -11.46 29.02 -8.30
N GLN A 273 -11.25 29.22 -6.99
CA GLN A 273 -9.93 29.56 -6.45
C GLN A 273 -8.93 28.44 -6.64
N ILE A 274 -9.32 27.17 -6.41
CA ILE A 274 -8.42 26.02 -6.55
C ILE A 274 -8.15 25.63 -8.00
N ALA A 275 -9.03 26.00 -8.96
CA ALA A 275 -8.82 25.76 -10.37
C ALA A 275 -7.76 26.66 -11.03
N ILE A 276 -7.30 27.71 -10.32
CA ILE A 276 -6.30 28.68 -10.79
C ILE A 276 -4.87 28.30 -10.33
N ILE A 277 -4.77 27.40 -9.36
CA ILE A 277 -3.51 26.90 -8.81
C ILE A 277 -3.08 25.60 -9.51
#